data_4e668f5ef49b110c379b581a57c8fae2
#
_entry.id   4e668f5ef49b110c379b581a57c8fae2
#
_cell.length_a   1.000
_cell.length_b   1.000
_cell.length_c   1.000
_cell.angle_alpha   90.00
_cell.angle_beta   90.00
_cell.angle_gamma   90.00
#
_symmetry.space_group_name_H-M   'P 1'
#
loop_
_entity.id
_entity.type
_entity.pdbx_description
1 polymer ?
#
loop_
_entity_poly.entity_id
_entity_poly.type
_entity_poly.pdbx_seq_one_letter_code
_entity_poly.pdbx_strand_id
1 'polypeptide(L)'
;MEIRPAATLVLVRDTADGLEVLLLQRTWDAVFMPGYFVFPGGRVEVDETHGQDHIVGPGDAEISQTMSVDEGGADFMLAAVRECFEESGVLVAVDKQGLPIAGDHPVHADRKSVFDGELSLASLCEKHGLAIPLDRLAYLGHWITPPGPPRRFDTRFFVTPAPDGQVASHDGVETIDHVWIRPEQALEDHRNGRRLLGLPTIRTLRVLSDFDTAEALMRYAHANPPEPYPSQPWPALKKGKAVTLEPGAPAYDEAAKLDPEGEGSTRAEIIPGEPVEVAARVIRLTAPNPGMMTGPGTNTYILGHERFTVIDPGPANESHIERILEVTGGVIDQVLVTHTHQDHSPAVVALKERTGCRVFGWPAPEGAGQDQTFRADDEPEHGDLIVTEAGILKVLHTPGHASNHLCFLLTEQKLLFSGDHIMQGSTVVINPPDGDMKAYIESLYELLAESVRYIAPAHGFLMGHPEAVIDFLITHRLSREHKVARALEALAPADLKTLTAKAYDDVPAAIHGLAARSALAHLLKLEAEHRAFREHDLWHAVHDS
;
A
#
# COMPACT_ATOMS: atom_id res chain seq x y z
N MET A 1 20.56 -5.73 11.09
CA MET A 1 21.43 -6.27 9.99
C MET A 1 21.53 -5.17 8.94
N GLU A 2 22.72 -4.91 8.39
CA GLU A 2 22.95 -3.86 7.41
C GLU A 2 22.26 -4.19 6.09
N ILE A 3 21.50 -3.22 5.56
CA ILE A 3 20.88 -3.31 4.24
C ILE A 3 21.86 -2.68 3.24
N ARG A 4 22.23 -3.41 2.18
CA ARG A 4 23.26 -2.99 1.23
C ARG A 4 22.61 -2.42 -0.03
N PRO A 5 23.08 -1.28 -0.54
CA PRO A 5 22.60 -0.74 -1.79
C PRO A 5 22.94 -1.69 -2.95
N ALA A 6 21.97 -1.85 -3.86
CA ALA A 6 22.10 -2.70 -5.04
C ALA A 6 21.31 -2.10 -6.20
N ALA A 7 21.67 -2.49 -7.41
CA ALA A 7 21.03 -2.05 -8.63
C ALA A 7 20.82 -3.21 -9.59
N THR A 8 19.74 -3.15 -10.38
CA THR A 8 19.34 -4.17 -11.33
C THR A 8 18.96 -3.52 -12.65
N LEU A 9 19.45 -4.04 -13.78
CA LEU A 9 19.11 -3.57 -15.10
C LEU A 9 18.22 -4.57 -15.84
N VAL A 10 17.05 -4.12 -16.21
CA VAL A 10 16.07 -4.86 -17.01
C VAL A 10 16.32 -4.53 -18.47
N LEU A 11 17.02 -5.41 -19.20
CA LEU A 11 17.21 -5.26 -20.62
C LEU A 11 16.01 -5.79 -21.38
N VAL A 12 15.45 -4.97 -22.27
CA VAL A 12 14.33 -5.35 -23.13
C VAL A 12 14.69 -5.19 -24.59
N ARG A 13 14.02 -5.93 -25.47
CA ARG A 13 14.14 -5.76 -26.92
C ARG A 13 12.80 -6.03 -27.62
N ASP A 14 12.60 -5.39 -28.75
CA ASP A 14 11.45 -5.66 -29.60
C ASP A 14 11.75 -6.83 -30.56
N THR A 15 10.76 -7.70 -30.72
CA THR A 15 10.78 -8.80 -31.69
C THR A 15 9.52 -8.82 -32.52
N ALA A 16 9.46 -9.66 -33.56
CA ALA A 16 8.26 -9.85 -34.34
C ALA A 16 7.07 -10.39 -33.51
N ASP A 17 7.37 -11.08 -32.40
CA ASP A 17 6.39 -11.72 -31.52
C ASP A 17 6.07 -10.86 -30.26
N GLY A 18 6.62 -9.64 -30.16
CA GLY A 18 6.42 -8.70 -29.05
C GLY A 18 7.69 -8.41 -28.26
N LEU A 19 7.51 -7.82 -27.07
CA LEU A 19 8.58 -7.45 -26.16
C LEU A 19 9.23 -8.69 -25.53
N GLU A 20 10.55 -8.79 -25.59
CA GLU A 20 11.34 -9.78 -24.83
C GLU A 20 12.21 -9.10 -23.78
N VAL A 21 12.52 -9.84 -22.72
CA VAL A 21 13.39 -9.42 -21.62
C VAL A 21 14.49 -10.45 -21.39
N LEU A 22 15.68 -9.98 -21.03
CA LEU A 22 16.81 -10.84 -20.67
C LEU A 22 16.68 -11.31 -19.21
N LEU A 23 16.75 -12.62 -19.01
CA LEU A 23 16.90 -13.26 -17.71
C LEU A 23 18.17 -14.12 -17.68
N LEU A 24 18.86 -14.09 -16.54
CA LEU A 24 20.04 -14.89 -16.24
C LEU A 24 19.70 -15.91 -15.15
N GLN A 25 20.17 -17.15 -15.29
CA GLN A 25 20.00 -18.15 -14.24
C GLN A 25 21.20 -18.14 -13.29
N ARG A 26 20.97 -17.90 -12.02
CA ARG A 26 22.02 -17.96 -10.98
C ARG A 26 22.52 -19.39 -10.79
N THR A 27 23.81 -19.50 -10.45
CA THR A 27 24.38 -20.79 -10.09
C THR A 27 23.64 -21.44 -8.92
N TRP A 28 23.59 -22.77 -8.90
CA TRP A 28 23.01 -23.53 -7.80
C TRP A 28 23.79 -23.41 -6.49
N ASP A 29 25.05 -22.97 -6.55
CA ASP A 29 25.93 -22.72 -5.40
C ASP A 29 25.78 -21.30 -4.83
N ALA A 30 24.90 -20.48 -5.41
CA ALA A 30 24.66 -19.12 -4.95
C ALA A 30 24.11 -19.08 -3.53
N VAL A 31 24.67 -18.22 -2.67
CA VAL A 31 24.20 -18.03 -1.27
C VAL A 31 22.79 -17.42 -1.21
N PHE A 32 22.42 -16.66 -2.22
CA PHE A 32 21.11 -15.99 -2.32
C PHE A 32 20.41 -16.42 -3.61
N MET A 33 19.20 -16.97 -3.50
CA MET A 33 18.34 -17.42 -4.61
C MET A 33 19.05 -18.39 -5.59
N PRO A 34 19.58 -19.55 -5.13
CA PRO A 34 20.25 -20.52 -6.00
C PRO A 34 19.31 -21.06 -7.08
N GLY A 35 19.76 -21.08 -8.34
CA GLY A 35 19.00 -21.59 -9.49
C GLY A 35 17.85 -20.70 -9.98
N TYR A 36 17.61 -19.55 -9.35
CA TYR A 36 16.59 -18.61 -9.78
C TYR A 36 17.02 -17.85 -11.04
N PHE A 37 16.02 -17.52 -11.87
CA PHE A 37 16.20 -16.59 -12.96
C PHE A 37 15.97 -15.16 -12.46
N VAL A 38 16.92 -14.28 -12.74
CA VAL A 38 16.96 -12.88 -12.29
C VAL A 38 17.33 -11.97 -13.46
N PHE A 39 17.11 -10.68 -13.32
CA PHE A 39 17.71 -9.69 -14.20
C PHE A 39 19.18 -9.47 -13.80
N PRO A 40 20.07 -9.03 -14.71
CA PRO A 40 21.42 -8.63 -14.36
C PRO A 40 21.44 -7.59 -13.26
N GLY A 41 22.31 -7.75 -12.25
CA GLY A 41 22.42 -6.78 -11.18
C GLY A 41 23.15 -7.26 -9.93
N GLY A 42 23.69 -6.31 -9.19
CA GLY A 42 24.44 -6.56 -7.97
C GLY A 42 24.59 -5.32 -7.10
N ARG A 43 25.70 -5.18 -6.39
CA ARG A 43 25.93 -4.13 -5.41
C ARG A 43 26.32 -2.81 -6.06
N VAL A 44 25.94 -1.72 -5.41
CA VAL A 44 26.55 -0.41 -5.67
C VAL A 44 27.88 -0.36 -4.92
N GLU A 45 28.95 -0.09 -5.63
CA GLU A 45 30.31 0.00 -5.08
C GLU A 45 30.73 1.46 -4.89
N VAL A 46 31.71 1.69 -3.99
CA VAL A 46 32.17 3.04 -3.67
C VAL A 46 32.81 3.74 -4.88
N ASP A 47 33.35 2.95 -5.80
CA ASP A 47 34.06 3.48 -6.99
C ASP A 47 33.11 3.95 -8.12
N GLU A 48 31.78 3.72 -8.02
CA GLU A 48 30.81 4.19 -9.01
C GLU A 48 30.80 5.72 -9.13
N THR A 49 30.99 6.43 -8.03
CA THR A 49 31.09 7.90 -8.00
C THR A 49 32.14 8.47 -8.95
N HIS A 50 33.22 7.74 -9.23
CA HIS A 50 34.25 8.12 -10.21
C HIS A 50 33.77 8.02 -11.66
N GLY A 51 32.64 7.35 -11.92
CA GLY A 51 32.03 7.24 -13.25
C GLY A 51 31.31 8.50 -13.74
N GLN A 52 31.09 9.48 -12.88
CA GLN A 52 30.29 10.67 -13.21
C GLN A 52 30.92 11.55 -14.31
N ASP A 53 32.21 11.51 -14.51
CA ASP A 53 32.90 12.20 -15.63
C ASP A 53 32.62 11.56 -17.00
N HIS A 54 32.02 10.37 -17.04
CA HIS A 54 31.75 9.59 -18.25
C HIS A 54 30.25 9.32 -18.45
N ILE A 55 29.38 10.23 -17.97
CA ILE A 55 27.94 10.11 -18.18
C ILE A 55 27.42 11.08 -19.23
N VAL A 56 26.34 10.71 -19.87
CA VAL A 56 25.50 11.57 -20.72
C VAL A 56 24.08 11.55 -20.16
N GLY A 57 23.45 12.72 -20.08
CA GLY A 57 22.10 12.88 -19.55
C GLY A 57 22.04 13.60 -18.19
N PRO A 58 21.06 13.24 -17.33
CA PRO A 58 20.85 13.89 -16.04
C PRO A 58 22.04 13.67 -15.09
N GLY A 59 22.33 14.68 -14.26
CA GLY A 59 23.34 14.58 -13.21
C GLY A 59 22.82 13.93 -11.94
N ASP A 60 23.73 13.63 -11.00
CA ASP A 60 23.39 12.94 -9.75
C ASP A 60 22.24 13.59 -8.96
N ALA A 61 22.22 14.93 -8.84
CA ALA A 61 21.20 15.63 -8.08
C ALA A 61 19.78 15.41 -8.63
N GLU A 62 19.60 15.38 -9.96
CA GLU A 62 18.31 15.15 -10.61
C GLU A 62 17.86 13.69 -10.45
N ILE A 63 18.80 12.76 -10.61
CA ILE A 63 18.54 11.32 -10.44
C ILE A 63 18.20 11.03 -8.97
N SER A 64 18.97 11.57 -8.03
CA SER A 64 18.76 11.43 -6.59
C SER A 64 17.38 11.94 -6.17
N GLN A 65 16.96 13.09 -6.71
CA GLN A 65 15.61 13.61 -6.49
C GLN A 65 14.53 12.63 -6.97
N THR A 66 14.71 12.06 -8.18
CA THR A 66 13.74 11.08 -8.74
C THR A 66 13.65 9.81 -7.89
N MET A 67 14.75 9.39 -7.28
CA MET A 67 14.82 8.19 -6.44
C MET A 67 14.50 8.46 -4.96
N SER A 68 14.27 9.72 -4.57
CA SER A 68 14.08 10.13 -3.17
C SER A 68 15.24 9.69 -2.26
N VAL A 69 16.48 9.89 -2.76
CA VAL A 69 17.71 9.74 -1.98
C VAL A 69 18.43 11.09 -1.87
N ASP A 70 19.23 11.27 -0.81
CA ASP A 70 19.91 12.54 -0.57
C ASP A 70 21.00 12.81 -1.65
N GLU A 71 21.76 11.76 -2.03
CA GLU A 71 22.84 11.80 -3.01
C GLU A 71 23.12 10.37 -3.53
N GLY A 72 23.91 10.24 -4.59
CA GLY A 72 24.36 8.95 -5.11
C GLY A 72 23.33 8.23 -6.00
N GLY A 73 22.31 8.93 -6.50
CA GLY A 73 21.34 8.35 -7.43
C GLY A 73 21.98 7.84 -8.72
N ALA A 74 22.97 8.57 -9.25
CA ALA A 74 23.73 8.16 -10.43
C ALA A 74 24.54 6.88 -10.20
N ASP A 75 25.04 6.66 -8.99
CA ASP A 75 25.83 5.47 -8.65
C ASP A 75 25.00 4.19 -8.79
N PHE A 76 23.70 4.22 -8.45
CA PHE A 76 22.81 3.09 -8.71
C PHE A 76 22.67 2.77 -10.20
N MET A 77 22.53 3.78 -11.06
CA MET A 77 22.43 3.58 -12.50
C MET A 77 23.74 3.05 -13.11
N LEU A 78 24.88 3.60 -12.65
CA LEU A 78 26.21 3.14 -13.09
C LEU A 78 26.47 1.70 -12.66
N ALA A 79 26.14 1.35 -11.41
CA ALA A 79 26.23 -0.03 -10.91
C ALA A 79 25.36 -0.99 -11.73
N ALA A 80 24.13 -0.61 -12.07
CA ALA A 80 23.24 -1.43 -12.90
C ALA A 80 23.85 -1.71 -14.29
N VAL A 81 24.50 -0.72 -14.90
CA VAL A 81 25.19 -0.87 -16.19
C VAL A 81 26.44 -1.74 -16.06
N ARG A 82 27.25 -1.55 -15.01
CA ARG A 82 28.46 -2.35 -14.74
C ARG A 82 28.10 -3.82 -14.52
N GLU A 83 27.20 -4.11 -13.62
CA GLU A 83 26.74 -5.47 -13.31
C GLU A 83 26.13 -6.16 -14.56
N CYS A 84 25.35 -5.42 -15.35
CA CYS A 84 24.82 -5.92 -16.60
C CYS A 84 25.94 -6.33 -17.56
N PHE A 85 26.98 -5.53 -17.68
CA PHE A 85 28.14 -5.87 -18.52
C PHE A 85 28.90 -7.08 -17.98
N GLU A 86 29.13 -7.15 -16.68
CA GLU A 86 29.81 -8.27 -16.03
C GLU A 86 29.05 -9.59 -16.19
N GLU A 87 27.74 -9.59 -15.89
CA GLU A 87 26.94 -10.81 -15.88
C GLU A 87 26.40 -11.24 -17.25
N SER A 88 26.07 -10.28 -18.14
CA SER A 88 25.47 -10.57 -19.45
C SER A 88 26.35 -10.28 -20.66
N GLY A 89 27.47 -9.56 -20.51
CA GLY A 89 28.31 -9.08 -21.59
C GLY A 89 27.72 -7.94 -22.42
N VAL A 90 26.51 -7.46 -22.05
CA VAL A 90 25.87 -6.34 -22.74
C VAL A 90 26.24 -5.03 -22.03
N LEU A 91 26.87 -4.11 -22.76
CA LEU A 91 27.24 -2.80 -22.24
C LEU A 91 26.39 -1.70 -22.84
N VAL A 92 25.64 -1.01 -21.97
CA VAL A 92 24.85 0.17 -22.35
C VAL A 92 25.77 1.40 -22.33
N ALA A 93 26.45 1.63 -23.47
CA ALA A 93 27.36 2.76 -23.63
C ALA A 93 27.22 3.39 -25.01
N VAL A 94 27.72 4.62 -25.14
CA VAL A 94 27.78 5.37 -26.40
C VAL A 94 29.19 5.82 -26.68
N ASP A 95 29.48 5.97 -27.95
CA ASP A 95 30.74 6.56 -28.43
C ASP A 95 30.71 8.12 -28.31
N LYS A 96 31.80 8.76 -28.77
CA LYS A 96 31.92 10.24 -28.77
C LYS A 96 30.87 10.95 -29.65
N GLN A 97 30.21 10.22 -30.54
CA GLN A 97 29.12 10.72 -31.38
C GLN A 97 27.75 10.51 -30.76
N GLY A 98 27.67 9.86 -29.58
CA GLY A 98 26.43 9.50 -28.92
C GLY A 98 25.74 8.28 -29.52
N LEU A 99 26.42 7.49 -30.35
CA LEU A 99 25.88 6.27 -30.94
C LEU A 99 26.13 5.08 -30.03
N PRO A 100 25.17 4.12 -29.92
CA PRO A 100 25.37 2.89 -29.18
C PRO A 100 26.56 2.09 -29.78
N ILE A 101 27.35 1.44 -28.92
CA ILE A 101 28.45 0.61 -29.35
C ILE A 101 27.96 -0.73 -29.92
N ALA A 102 28.61 -1.19 -30.96
CA ALA A 102 28.29 -2.47 -31.60
C ALA A 102 28.86 -3.67 -30.83
N GLY A 103 28.37 -4.89 -31.13
CA GLY A 103 28.82 -6.13 -30.48
C GLY A 103 30.25 -6.54 -30.77
N ASP A 104 30.87 -6.03 -31.84
CA ASP A 104 32.27 -6.25 -32.20
C ASP A 104 33.22 -5.18 -31.64
N HIS A 105 32.73 -4.24 -30.84
CA HIS A 105 33.55 -3.20 -30.25
C HIS A 105 34.62 -3.80 -29.31
N PRO A 106 35.89 -3.31 -29.35
CA PRO A 106 36.98 -3.85 -28.53
C PRO A 106 36.76 -3.87 -27.02
N VAL A 107 35.84 -3.04 -26.50
CA VAL A 107 35.49 -2.98 -25.08
C VAL A 107 35.04 -4.34 -24.52
N HIS A 108 34.39 -5.17 -25.33
CA HIS A 108 33.90 -6.48 -24.88
C HIS A 108 35.02 -7.44 -24.45
N ALA A 109 36.25 -7.23 -24.94
CA ALA A 109 37.42 -8.00 -24.53
C ALA A 109 37.84 -7.72 -23.07
N ASP A 110 37.45 -6.58 -22.52
CA ASP A 110 37.77 -6.16 -21.14
C ASP A 110 36.71 -6.61 -20.11
N ARG A 111 35.64 -7.29 -20.54
CA ARG A 111 34.55 -7.75 -19.62
C ARG A 111 35.11 -8.50 -18.41
N LYS A 112 36.07 -9.40 -18.66
CA LYS A 112 36.66 -10.20 -17.58
C LYS A 112 37.43 -9.33 -16.56
N SER A 113 38.17 -8.33 -17.03
CA SER A 113 38.90 -7.42 -16.12
C SER A 113 37.97 -6.54 -15.30
N VAL A 114 36.78 -6.20 -15.84
CA VAL A 114 35.73 -5.50 -15.05
C VAL A 114 35.16 -6.46 -14.01
N PHE A 115 34.78 -7.66 -14.39
CA PHE A 115 34.26 -8.70 -13.50
C PHE A 115 35.24 -9.06 -12.36
N ASP A 116 36.52 -9.14 -12.64
CA ASP A 116 37.57 -9.44 -11.66
C ASP A 116 37.93 -8.22 -10.78
N GLY A 117 37.29 -7.04 -11.01
CA GLY A 117 37.57 -5.77 -10.28
C GLY A 117 38.94 -5.14 -10.63
N GLU A 118 39.58 -5.58 -11.69
CA GLU A 118 40.88 -5.03 -12.16
C GLU A 118 40.69 -3.71 -12.91
N LEU A 119 39.50 -3.47 -13.48
CA LEU A 119 39.18 -2.30 -14.27
C LEU A 119 37.79 -1.75 -13.87
N SER A 120 37.75 -0.53 -13.39
CA SER A 120 36.48 0.13 -13.04
C SER A 120 35.71 0.52 -14.32
N LEU A 121 34.38 0.72 -14.22
CA LEU A 121 33.56 1.21 -15.34
C LEU A 121 34.06 2.57 -15.85
N ALA A 122 34.47 3.47 -14.96
CA ALA A 122 35.08 4.75 -15.33
C ALA A 122 36.34 4.59 -16.17
N SER A 123 37.29 3.74 -15.71
CA SER A 123 38.54 3.45 -16.44
C SER A 123 38.30 2.75 -17.77
N LEU A 124 37.25 1.89 -17.84
CA LEU A 124 36.81 1.28 -19.09
C LEU A 124 36.34 2.33 -20.09
N CYS A 125 35.50 3.28 -19.64
CA CYS A 125 35.00 4.38 -20.46
C CYS A 125 36.12 5.30 -20.93
N GLU A 126 37.05 5.67 -20.05
CA GLU A 126 38.22 6.46 -20.40
C GLU A 126 39.10 5.76 -21.46
N LYS A 127 39.43 4.49 -21.24
CA LYS A 127 40.27 3.66 -22.13
C LYS A 127 39.71 3.59 -23.55
N HIS A 128 38.38 3.45 -23.68
CA HIS A 128 37.74 3.25 -24.98
C HIS A 128 37.06 4.54 -25.52
N GLY A 129 37.09 5.64 -24.76
CA GLY A 129 36.47 6.90 -25.16
C GLY A 129 34.93 6.81 -25.23
N LEU A 130 34.34 6.11 -24.27
CA LEU A 130 32.91 5.87 -24.15
C LEU A 130 32.28 6.71 -23.06
N ALA A 131 30.95 6.79 -23.10
CA ALA A 131 30.14 7.38 -22.03
C ALA A 131 28.88 6.53 -21.78
N ILE A 132 28.36 6.63 -20.56
CA ILE A 132 27.15 5.91 -20.14
C ILE A 132 25.94 6.83 -20.28
N PRO A 133 24.96 6.50 -21.15
CA PRO A 133 23.80 7.32 -21.42
C PRO A 133 22.70 7.10 -20.36
N LEU A 134 22.78 7.82 -19.22
CA LEU A 134 21.83 7.65 -18.12
C LEU A 134 20.40 8.09 -18.48
N ASP A 135 20.27 8.99 -19.47
CA ASP A 135 18.97 9.39 -20.04
C ASP A 135 18.25 8.26 -20.79
N ARG A 136 18.95 7.15 -21.13
CA ARG A 136 18.36 5.96 -21.74
C ARG A 136 17.89 4.92 -20.71
N LEU A 137 18.17 5.13 -19.44
CA LEU A 137 17.70 4.29 -18.35
C LEU A 137 16.48 4.92 -17.69
N ALA A 138 15.41 4.16 -17.48
CA ALA A 138 14.25 4.61 -16.73
C ALA A 138 14.17 3.87 -15.39
N TYR A 139 13.87 4.61 -14.30
CA TYR A 139 13.66 4.04 -12.97
C TYR A 139 12.32 3.29 -12.94
N LEU A 140 12.34 1.98 -12.66
CA LEU A 140 11.19 1.09 -12.80
C LEU A 140 10.64 0.54 -11.48
N GLY A 141 11.49 0.39 -10.46
CA GLY A 141 11.06 -0.23 -9.21
C GLY A 141 12.07 -0.09 -8.07
N HIS A 142 11.56 -0.19 -6.85
CA HIS A 142 12.36 -0.15 -5.63
C HIS A 142 11.96 -1.30 -4.71
N TRP A 143 12.91 -2.17 -4.37
CA TRP A 143 12.69 -3.34 -3.55
C TRP A 143 13.69 -3.44 -2.40
N ILE A 144 13.19 -3.66 -1.19
CA ILE A 144 14.05 -4.02 -0.05
C ILE A 144 13.81 -5.48 0.31
N THR A 145 14.89 -6.24 0.46
CA THR A 145 14.80 -7.61 0.96
C THR A 145 14.12 -7.62 2.33
N PRO A 146 13.11 -8.48 2.56
CA PRO A 146 12.43 -8.55 3.86
C PRO A 146 13.40 -8.88 5.00
N PRO A 147 13.05 -8.63 6.26
CA PRO A 147 13.76 -9.18 7.41
C PRO A 147 13.81 -10.72 7.36
N GLY A 148 14.79 -11.31 8.05
CA GLY A 148 14.97 -12.76 8.14
C GLY A 148 16.13 -13.33 7.34
N PRO A 149 16.29 -13.07 6.02
CA PRO A 149 17.46 -13.55 5.27
C PRO A 149 18.79 -13.01 5.80
N PRO A 150 19.88 -13.79 5.67
CA PRO A 150 21.21 -13.41 6.19
C PRO A 150 21.87 -12.26 5.42
N ARG A 151 21.35 -11.91 4.25
CA ARG A 151 21.77 -10.77 3.43
C ARG A 151 20.55 -10.03 2.95
N ARG A 152 20.56 -8.72 3.12
CA ARG A 152 19.47 -7.84 2.70
C ARG A 152 20.01 -6.76 1.79
N PHE A 153 19.23 -6.42 0.77
CA PHE A 153 19.57 -5.44 -0.24
C PHE A 153 18.45 -4.40 -0.39
N ASP A 154 18.85 -3.16 -0.57
CA ASP A 154 18.01 -2.05 -1.06
C ASP A 154 18.29 -1.92 -2.56
N THR A 155 17.41 -2.47 -3.40
CA THR A 155 17.63 -2.65 -4.82
C THR A 155 16.79 -1.71 -5.65
N ARG A 156 17.45 -0.89 -6.48
CA ARG A 156 16.79 -0.06 -7.49
C ARG A 156 16.79 -0.81 -8.83
N PHE A 157 15.63 -0.85 -9.48
CA PHE A 157 15.44 -1.48 -10.78
C PHE A 157 15.35 -0.42 -11.86
N PHE A 158 16.13 -0.58 -12.90
CA PHE A 158 16.13 0.28 -14.09
C PHE A 158 15.78 -0.53 -15.31
N VAL A 159 15.17 0.10 -16.31
CA VAL A 159 14.88 -0.54 -17.59
C VAL A 159 15.50 0.26 -18.73
N THR A 160 15.99 -0.45 -19.75
CA THR A 160 16.52 0.15 -20.97
C THR A 160 16.37 -0.83 -22.15
N PRO A 161 16.17 -0.34 -23.38
CA PRO A 161 16.32 -1.17 -24.56
C PRO A 161 17.76 -1.69 -24.71
N ALA A 162 17.90 -2.97 -25.06
CA ALA A 162 19.20 -3.56 -25.33
C ALA A 162 19.82 -2.89 -26.56
N PRO A 163 21.14 -2.57 -26.53
CA PRO A 163 21.80 -2.05 -27.71
C PRO A 163 21.81 -3.06 -28.86
N ASP A 164 21.53 -2.59 -30.07
CA ASP A 164 21.50 -3.44 -31.25
C ASP A 164 22.87 -4.11 -31.55
N GLY A 165 22.83 -5.36 -31.99
CA GLY A 165 23.99 -6.10 -32.42
C GLY A 165 24.88 -6.66 -31.31
N GLN A 166 24.59 -6.39 -30.04
CA GLN A 166 25.26 -7.04 -28.91
C GLN A 166 24.60 -8.39 -28.61
N VAL A 167 25.39 -9.41 -28.29
CA VAL A 167 24.93 -10.76 -27.97
C VAL A 167 25.11 -11.00 -26.48
N ALA A 168 24.00 -11.21 -25.77
CA ALA A 168 24.03 -11.56 -24.34
C ALA A 168 24.65 -12.97 -24.15
N SER A 169 25.45 -13.12 -23.11
CA SER A 169 26.02 -14.39 -22.66
C SER A 169 26.25 -14.36 -21.15
N HIS A 170 25.83 -15.41 -20.43
CA HIS A 170 26.14 -15.55 -19.00
C HIS A 170 27.67 -15.59 -18.76
N ASP A 171 28.09 -15.26 -17.53
CA ASP A 171 29.52 -15.20 -17.16
C ASP A 171 30.11 -16.59 -16.90
N GLY A 172 29.29 -17.59 -16.57
CA GLY A 172 29.70 -18.97 -16.26
C GLY A 172 30.22 -19.15 -14.83
N VAL A 173 30.16 -18.12 -13.97
CA VAL A 173 30.62 -18.13 -12.59
C VAL A 173 29.44 -17.86 -11.64
N GLU A 174 28.85 -16.68 -11.70
CA GLU A 174 27.67 -16.31 -10.91
C GLU A 174 26.38 -16.72 -11.63
N THR A 175 26.37 -16.71 -12.95
CA THR A 175 25.27 -17.09 -13.81
C THR A 175 25.67 -18.25 -14.76
N ILE A 176 24.75 -19.22 -14.93
CA ILE A 176 25.01 -20.48 -15.64
C ILE A 176 24.17 -20.66 -16.91
N ASP A 177 23.19 -19.83 -17.12
CA ASP A 177 22.32 -19.80 -18.30
C ASP A 177 21.74 -18.41 -18.51
N HIS A 178 21.26 -18.13 -19.71
CA HIS A 178 20.58 -16.88 -20.04
C HIS A 178 19.50 -17.12 -21.09
N VAL A 179 18.46 -16.28 -21.05
CA VAL A 179 17.36 -16.38 -22.01
C VAL A 179 16.75 -15.02 -22.30
N TRP A 180 16.50 -14.78 -23.59
CA TRP A 180 15.55 -13.76 -24.01
C TRP A 180 14.17 -14.41 -24.07
N ILE A 181 13.19 -13.85 -23.37
CA ILE A 181 11.88 -14.45 -23.19
C ILE A 181 10.81 -13.38 -23.06
N ARG A 182 9.62 -13.65 -23.58
CA ARG A 182 8.48 -12.76 -23.36
C ARG A 182 8.06 -12.80 -21.89
N PRO A 183 7.68 -11.65 -21.29
CA PRO A 183 7.28 -11.58 -19.89
C PRO A 183 6.20 -12.60 -19.49
N GLU A 184 5.16 -12.75 -20.33
CA GLU A 184 4.06 -13.69 -20.07
C GLU A 184 4.53 -15.14 -20.08
N GLN A 185 5.45 -15.48 -21.00
CA GLN A 185 6.01 -16.83 -21.10
C GLN A 185 6.87 -17.17 -19.87
N ALA A 186 7.66 -16.20 -19.37
CA ALA A 186 8.44 -16.38 -18.15
C ALA A 186 7.53 -16.61 -16.93
N LEU A 187 6.44 -15.86 -16.82
CA LEU A 187 5.44 -16.03 -15.76
C LEU A 187 4.70 -17.37 -15.86
N GLU A 188 4.41 -17.84 -17.07
CA GLU A 188 3.82 -19.15 -17.30
C GLU A 188 4.79 -20.27 -16.94
N ASP A 189 6.05 -20.17 -17.35
CA ASP A 189 7.11 -21.10 -17.00
C ASP A 189 7.29 -21.23 -15.49
N HIS A 190 7.21 -20.09 -14.77
CA HIS A 190 7.24 -20.10 -13.31
C HIS A 190 6.04 -20.86 -12.71
N ARG A 191 4.81 -20.56 -13.16
CA ARG A 191 3.60 -21.25 -12.69
C ARG A 191 3.64 -22.76 -12.92
N ASN A 192 4.28 -23.17 -14.00
CA ASN A 192 4.44 -24.59 -14.37
C ASN A 192 5.70 -25.23 -13.77
N GLY A 193 6.44 -24.53 -12.90
CA GLY A 193 7.67 -25.05 -12.25
C GLY A 193 8.88 -25.21 -13.17
N ARG A 194 8.84 -24.69 -14.40
CA ARG A 194 9.96 -24.74 -15.35
C ARG A 194 11.07 -23.73 -15.05
N ARG A 195 10.72 -22.60 -14.42
CA ARG A 195 11.67 -21.55 -14.02
C ARG A 195 11.36 -21.09 -12.60
N LEU A 196 12.39 -20.92 -11.78
CA LEU A 196 12.26 -20.32 -10.46
C LEU A 196 12.40 -18.81 -10.59
N LEU A 197 11.40 -18.05 -10.19
CA LEU A 197 11.41 -16.58 -10.19
C LEU A 197 11.17 -16.06 -8.77
N GLY A 198 11.92 -15.03 -8.38
CA GLY A 198 11.69 -14.30 -7.14
C GLY A 198 10.55 -13.29 -7.27
N LEU A 199 10.00 -12.85 -6.13
CA LEU A 199 8.88 -11.92 -6.11
C LEU A 199 9.17 -10.60 -6.84
N PRO A 200 10.33 -9.94 -6.67
CA PRO A 200 10.67 -8.74 -7.46
C PRO A 200 10.65 -9.00 -8.96
N THR A 201 11.25 -10.12 -9.41
CA THR A 201 11.26 -10.51 -10.82
C THR A 201 9.84 -10.76 -11.36
N ILE A 202 8.99 -11.48 -10.60
CA ILE A 202 7.59 -11.72 -10.96
C ILE A 202 6.80 -10.42 -11.11
N ARG A 203 6.99 -9.48 -10.18
CA ARG A 203 6.29 -8.19 -10.21
C ARG A 203 6.74 -7.33 -11.38
N THR A 204 8.05 -7.26 -11.62
CA THR A 204 8.60 -6.55 -12.79
C THR A 204 8.08 -7.16 -14.09
N LEU A 205 8.11 -8.50 -14.25
CA LEU A 205 7.58 -9.16 -15.44
C LEU A 205 6.09 -8.89 -15.67
N ARG A 206 5.27 -8.77 -14.60
CA ARG A 206 3.86 -8.39 -14.74
C ARG A 206 3.70 -6.97 -15.30
N VAL A 207 4.51 -6.01 -14.81
CA VAL A 207 4.51 -4.66 -15.39
C VAL A 207 4.91 -4.70 -16.86
N LEU A 208 5.98 -5.45 -17.21
CA LEU A 208 6.43 -5.58 -18.60
C LEU A 208 5.37 -6.22 -19.52
N SER A 209 4.54 -7.13 -18.99
CA SER A 209 3.46 -7.79 -19.75
C SER A 209 2.37 -6.85 -20.26
N ASP A 210 2.29 -5.64 -19.74
CA ASP A 210 1.30 -4.64 -20.15
C ASP A 210 1.76 -3.86 -21.42
N PHE A 211 2.96 -4.15 -21.94
CA PHE A 211 3.58 -3.40 -23.04
C PHE A 211 4.00 -4.30 -24.18
N ASP A 212 3.62 -3.91 -25.40
CA ASP A 212 3.99 -4.63 -26.62
C ASP A 212 5.37 -4.21 -27.17
N THR A 213 5.86 -3.00 -26.80
CA THR A 213 7.11 -2.44 -27.32
C THR A 213 7.96 -1.78 -26.23
N ALA A 214 9.29 -1.81 -26.44
CA ALA A 214 10.24 -1.12 -25.57
C ALA A 214 9.98 0.39 -25.50
N GLU A 215 9.59 1.03 -26.60
CA GLU A 215 9.26 2.47 -26.62
C GLU A 215 8.08 2.81 -25.71
N ALA A 216 6.99 2.02 -25.76
CA ALA A 216 5.83 2.23 -24.91
C ALA A 216 6.16 2.05 -23.43
N LEU A 217 6.95 1.01 -23.11
CA LEU A 217 7.45 0.76 -21.76
C LEU A 217 8.32 1.91 -21.24
N MET A 218 9.28 2.40 -22.03
CA MET A 218 10.15 3.50 -21.63
C MET A 218 9.39 4.79 -21.37
N ARG A 219 8.42 5.13 -22.23
CA ARG A 219 7.52 6.28 -22.00
C ARG A 219 6.76 6.16 -20.69
N TYR A 220 6.23 4.97 -20.41
CA TYR A 220 5.54 4.71 -19.15
C TYR A 220 6.47 4.87 -17.96
N ALA A 221 7.64 4.24 -17.97
CA ALA A 221 8.58 4.25 -16.84
C ALA A 221 9.10 5.67 -16.53
N HIS A 222 9.39 6.48 -17.55
CA HIS A 222 9.78 7.88 -17.34
C HIS A 222 8.63 8.76 -16.80
N ALA A 223 7.38 8.49 -17.20
CA ALA A 223 6.21 9.24 -16.74
C ALA A 223 5.72 8.81 -15.35
N ASN A 224 6.08 7.61 -14.90
CA ASN A 224 5.59 7.01 -13.66
C ASN A 224 6.75 6.42 -12.84
N PRO A 225 7.66 7.27 -12.33
CA PRO A 225 8.70 6.78 -11.43
C PRO A 225 8.07 6.10 -10.21
N PRO A 226 8.74 5.10 -9.62
CA PRO A 226 8.26 4.43 -8.42
C PRO A 226 7.98 5.40 -7.28
N GLU A 227 6.94 5.10 -6.51
CA GLU A 227 6.65 5.82 -5.26
C GLU A 227 7.88 5.81 -4.34
N PRO A 228 8.04 6.83 -3.47
CA PRO A 228 9.20 6.95 -2.57
C PRO A 228 9.30 5.81 -1.55
N TYR A 229 8.24 5.02 -1.39
CA TYR A 229 8.21 3.89 -0.47
C TYR A 229 8.63 2.59 -1.16
N PRO A 230 9.65 1.89 -0.63
CA PRO A 230 10.12 0.64 -1.22
C PRO A 230 9.09 -0.47 -1.08
N SER A 231 9.02 -1.34 -2.08
CA SER A 231 8.32 -2.61 -1.97
C SER A 231 9.13 -3.57 -1.10
N GLN A 232 8.72 -3.72 0.15
CA GLN A 232 9.36 -4.65 1.09
C GLN A 232 8.36 -5.72 1.52
N PRO A 233 8.46 -6.96 1.02
CA PRO A 233 7.59 -8.04 1.46
C PRO A 233 7.77 -8.37 2.95
N TRP A 234 6.74 -8.91 3.61
CA TRP A 234 6.80 -9.29 5.03
C TRP A 234 6.37 -10.73 5.26
N PRO A 235 7.12 -11.52 6.06
CA PRO A 235 6.72 -12.89 6.38
C PRO A 235 5.57 -12.90 7.41
N ALA A 236 4.67 -13.87 7.27
CA ALA A 236 3.56 -14.08 8.20
C ALA A 236 3.08 -15.53 8.15
N LEU A 237 2.11 -15.86 9.00
CA LEU A 237 1.40 -17.14 9.00
C LEU A 237 -0.03 -16.98 8.50
N LYS A 238 -0.49 -17.86 7.62
CA LYS A 238 -1.90 -17.97 7.23
C LYS A 238 -2.34 -19.42 7.33
N LYS A 239 -3.34 -19.68 8.17
CA LYS A 239 -3.79 -21.05 8.49
C LYS A 239 -2.62 -21.96 8.91
N GLY A 240 -1.71 -21.43 9.72
CA GLY A 240 -0.51 -22.13 10.21
C GLY A 240 0.59 -22.38 9.18
N LYS A 241 0.46 -21.84 7.96
CA LYS A 241 1.47 -21.95 6.90
C LYS A 241 2.18 -20.63 6.71
N ALA A 242 3.51 -20.66 6.50
CA ALA A 242 4.28 -19.49 6.16
C ALA A 242 3.80 -18.89 4.82
N VAL A 243 3.59 -17.59 4.81
CA VAL A 243 3.22 -16.80 3.63
C VAL A 243 4.07 -15.53 3.59
N THR A 244 4.19 -14.96 2.42
CA THR A 244 4.81 -13.64 2.23
C THR A 244 3.73 -12.62 1.91
N LEU A 245 3.63 -11.59 2.73
CA LEU A 245 2.73 -10.46 2.51
C LEU A 245 3.44 -9.42 1.64
N GLU A 246 2.75 -8.96 0.63
CA GLU A 246 3.21 -7.83 -0.20
C GLU A 246 2.67 -6.52 0.38
N PRO A 247 3.34 -5.37 0.17
CA PRO A 247 2.77 -4.06 0.48
C PRO A 247 1.36 -3.90 -0.10
N GLY A 248 0.44 -3.37 0.71
CA GLY A 248 -0.97 -3.27 0.35
C GLY A 248 -1.81 -4.52 0.62
N ALA A 249 -1.21 -5.66 1.02
CA ALA A 249 -1.99 -6.79 1.53
C ALA A 249 -2.65 -6.41 2.88
N PRO A 250 -3.90 -6.84 3.15
CA PRO A 250 -4.64 -6.39 4.34
C PRO A 250 -3.89 -6.52 5.67
N ALA A 251 -3.13 -7.59 5.89
CA ALA A 251 -2.38 -7.82 7.12
C ALA A 251 -0.96 -7.23 7.12
N TYR A 252 -0.54 -6.56 6.05
CA TYR A 252 0.85 -6.16 5.85
C TYR A 252 1.35 -5.20 6.93
N ASP A 253 0.65 -4.08 7.14
CA ASP A 253 1.08 -3.04 8.08
C ASP A 253 1.06 -3.54 9.52
N GLU A 254 0.07 -4.36 9.88
CA GLU A 254 -0.01 -4.98 11.19
C GLU A 254 1.12 -6.00 11.40
N ALA A 255 1.40 -6.84 10.40
CA ALA A 255 2.49 -7.81 10.49
C ALA A 255 3.84 -7.11 10.61
N ALA A 256 4.11 -6.08 9.83
CA ALA A 256 5.33 -5.31 9.91
C ALA A 256 5.50 -4.59 11.26
N LYS A 257 4.40 -4.13 11.85
CA LYS A 257 4.39 -3.50 13.18
C LYS A 257 4.65 -4.49 14.32
N LEU A 258 4.01 -5.66 14.27
CA LEU A 258 4.02 -6.63 15.38
C LEU A 258 5.23 -7.56 15.33
N ASP A 259 5.83 -7.74 14.18
CA ASP A 259 7.00 -8.59 13.93
C ASP A 259 8.08 -7.81 13.16
N PRO A 260 8.66 -6.77 13.74
CA PRO A 260 9.62 -5.90 13.05
C PRO A 260 10.91 -6.61 12.63
N GLU A 261 11.24 -7.73 13.28
CA GLU A 261 12.39 -8.56 12.92
C GLU A 261 12.08 -9.56 11.79
N GLY A 262 10.79 -9.71 11.39
CA GLY A 262 10.37 -10.57 10.29
C GLY A 262 10.59 -12.06 10.56
N GLU A 263 10.33 -12.51 11.78
CA GLU A 263 10.39 -13.92 12.17
C GLU A 263 9.24 -14.74 11.57
N GLY A 264 8.23 -14.07 11.02
CA GLY A 264 7.03 -14.71 10.48
C GLY A 264 6.09 -15.22 11.57
N SER A 265 6.10 -14.58 12.74
CA SER A 265 5.31 -14.98 13.91
C SER A 265 3.88 -14.45 13.89
N THR A 266 3.60 -13.40 13.12
CA THR A 266 2.28 -12.77 13.02
C THR A 266 1.32 -13.53 12.12
N ARG A 267 0.01 -13.39 12.39
CA ARG A 267 -1.03 -14.02 11.56
C ARG A 267 -1.55 -13.04 10.50
N ALA A 268 -1.67 -13.55 9.27
CA ALA A 268 -2.30 -12.85 8.14
C ALA A 268 -3.80 -13.11 8.03
N GLU A 269 -4.44 -13.44 9.16
CA GLU A 269 -5.88 -13.69 9.28
C GLU A 269 -6.37 -13.25 10.65
N ILE A 270 -7.57 -12.67 10.69
CA ILE A 270 -8.26 -12.35 11.94
C ILE A 270 -9.14 -13.53 12.31
N ILE A 271 -8.96 -14.04 13.54
CA ILE A 271 -9.75 -15.13 14.08
C ILE A 271 -10.66 -14.56 15.18
N PRO A 272 -11.99 -14.54 14.99
CA PRO A 272 -12.90 -14.06 16.01
C PRO A 272 -12.72 -14.78 17.35
N GLY A 273 -12.75 -14.03 18.45
CA GLY A 273 -12.55 -14.53 19.81
C GLY A 273 -11.09 -14.76 20.23
N GLU A 274 -10.11 -14.64 19.33
CA GLU A 274 -8.70 -14.66 19.70
C GLU A 274 -8.20 -13.25 20.03
N PRO A 275 -7.68 -13.00 21.26
CA PRO A 275 -7.08 -11.71 21.62
C PRO A 275 -5.71 -11.56 20.98
N VAL A 276 -5.46 -10.41 20.37
CA VAL A 276 -4.18 -10.05 19.75
C VAL A 276 -3.71 -8.72 20.33
N GLU A 277 -2.54 -8.67 20.97
CA GLU A 277 -1.94 -7.42 21.38
C GLU A 277 -1.40 -6.68 20.15
N VAL A 278 -2.07 -5.59 19.78
CA VAL A 278 -1.77 -4.82 18.56
C VAL A 278 -0.90 -3.57 18.84
N ALA A 279 -0.80 -3.19 20.10
CA ALA A 279 0.09 -2.14 20.60
C ALA A 279 0.29 -2.34 22.11
N ALA A 280 1.22 -1.64 22.73
CA ALA A 280 1.50 -1.77 24.16
C ALA A 280 0.22 -1.54 24.99
N ARG A 281 -0.21 -2.57 25.73
CA ARG A 281 -1.46 -2.56 26.54
C ARG A 281 -2.73 -2.31 25.71
N VAL A 282 -2.74 -2.68 24.43
CA VAL A 282 -3.90 -2.59 23.54
C VAL A 282 -4.14 -3.94 22.90
N ILE A 283 -5.22 -4.58 23.24
CA ILE A 283 -5.64 -5.86 22.71
C ILE A 283 -6.81 -5.65 21.74
N ARG A 284 -6.72 -6.22 20.54
CA ARG A 284 -7.87 -6.38 19.65
C ARG A 284 -8.54 -7.73 19.94
N LEU A 285 -9.84 -7.72 20.11
CA LEU A 285 -10.69 -8.90 20.22
C LEU A 285 -11.83 -8.78 19.21
N THR A 286 -11.83 -9.56 18.16
CA THR A 286 -12.83 -9.45 17.09
C THR A 286 -14.06 -10.28 17.41
N ALA A 287 -15.26 -9.69 17.31
CA ALA A 287 -16.53 -10.36 17.53
C ALA A 287 -16.86 -11.38 16.42
N PRO A 288 -17.60 -12.46 16.72
CA PRO A 288 -17.97 -13.48 15.74
C PRO A 288 -19.21 -13.10 14.92
N ASN A 289 -19.18 -11.93 14.28
CA ASN A 289 -20.23 -11.38 13.43
C ASN A 289 -19.73 -11.09 11.99
N PRO A 290 -19.07 -12.06 11.30
CA PRO A 290 -18.54 -11.82 9.97
C PRO A 290 -19.67 -11.54 8.96
N GLY A 291 -19.43 -10.60 8.06
CA GLY A 291 -20.41 -10.18 7.07
C GLY A 291 -19.85 -9.27 5.99
N MET A 292 -20.72 -8.92 5.03
CA MET A 292 -20.33 -7.99 3.95
C MET A 292 -19.93 -6.61 4.50
N MET A 293 -20.58 -6.15 5.56
CA MET A 293 -20.31 -4.85 6.17
C MET A 293 -19.24 -4.90 7.26
N THR A 294 -19.10 -6.04 7.92
CA THR A 294 -18.23 -6.23 9.08
C THR A 294 -16.93 -6.99 8.77
N GLY A 295 -16.77 -7.45 7.52
CA GLY A 295 -15.61 -8.24 7.14
C GLY A 295 -15.42 -9.47 8.01
N PRO A 296 -14.30 -9.63 8.73
CA PRO A 296 -14.07 -10.76 9.65
C PRO A 296 -14.89 -10.66 10.95
N GLY A 297 -15.43 -9.52 11.27
CA GLY A 297 -16.19 -9.16 12.46
C GLY A 297 -15.83 -7.78 12.98
N THR A 298 -16.54 -7.31 14.00
CA THR A 298 -16.28 -6.02 14.65
C THR A 298 -15.15 -6.16 15.66
N ASN A 299 -14.18 -5.27 15.60
CA ASN A 299 -13.06 -5.22 16.54
C ASN A 299 -13.45 -4.46 17.80
N THR A 300 -13.43 -5.14 18.92
CA THR A 300 -13.40 -4.53 20.25
C THR A 300 -11.94 -4.31 20.63
N TYR A 301 -11.59 -3.10 21.09
CA TYR A 301 -10.26 -2.82 21.62
C TYR A 301 -10.30 -2.72 23.15
N ILE A 302 -9.38 -3.44 23.80
CA ILE A 302 -9.26 -3.53 25.25
C ILE A 302 -7.94 -2.90 25.65
N LEU A 303 -7.99 -1.80 26.38
CA LEU A 303 -6.85 -0.99 26.77
C LEU A 303 -6.58 -1.15 28.27
N GLY A 304 -5.35 -1.47 28.66
CA GLY A 304 -4.97 -1.57 30.06
C GLY A 304 -4.23 -2.87 30.42
N HIS A 305 -4.01 -3.09 31.71
CA HIS A 305 -3.33 -4.25 32.25
C HIS A 305 -4.01 -4.80 33.52
N GLU A 306 -4.35 -3.93 34.49
CA GLU A 306 -5.06 -4.28 35.73
C GLU A 306 -6.49 -3.71 35.74
N ARG A 307 -6.67 -2.56 35.12
CA ARG A 307 -7.95 -1.85 34.96
C ARG A 307 -8.15 -1.53 33.49
N PHE A 308 -9.26 -1.94 32.96
CA PHE A 308 -9.46 -1.93 31.52
C PHE A 308 -10.45 -0.87 31.05
N THR A 309 -10.11 -0.28 29.89
CA THR A 309 -11.01 0.50 29.07
C THR A 309 -11.36 -0.33 27.84
N VAL A 310 -12.63 -0.44 27.51
CA VAL A 310 -13.13 -1.17 26.35
C VAL A 310 -13.67 -0.19 25.32
N ILE A 311 -13.22 -0.25 24.08
CA ILE A 311 -13.73 0.54 22.95
C ILE A 311 -14.54 -0.39 22.05
N ASP A 312 -15.78 0.00 21.72
CA ASP A 312 -16.74 -0.74 20.89
C ASP A 312 -16.89 -2.21 21.33
N PRO A 313 -17.65 -2.49 22.39
CA PRO A 313 -17.81 -3.85 22.91
C PRO A 313 -18.53 -4.80 21.96
N GLY A 314 -19.03 -4.30 20.83
CA GLY A 314 -19.61 -5.10 19.77
C GLY A 314 -21.12 -5.39 19.91
N PRO A 315 -21.62 -6.35 19.12
CA PRO A 315 -23.02 -6.74 19.16
C PRO A 315 -23.37 -7.44 20.47
N ALA A 316 -24.65 -7.54 20.81
CA ALA A 316 -25.15 -8.30 21.95
C ALA A 316 -24.97 -9.82 21.75
N ASN A 317 -23.71 -10.26 21.61
CA ASN A 317 -23.33 -11.66 21.44
C ASN A 317 -22.72 -12.18 22.74
N GLU A 318 -23.38 -13.12 23.39
CA GLU A 318 -22.98 -13.63 24.70
C GLU A 318 -21.56 -14.20 24.71
N SER A 319 -21.17 -14.98 23.67
CA SER A 319 -19.82 -15.55 23.60
C SER A 319 -18.73 -14.48 23.48
N HIS A 320 -19.02 -13.37 22.84
CA HIS A 320 -18.09 -12.24 22.73
C HIS A 320 -18.01 -11.46 24.06
N ILE A 321 -19.15 -11.21 24.70
CA ILE A 321 -19.23 -10.57 26.00
C ILE A 321 -18.45 -11.37 27.06
N GLU A 322 -18.65 -12.69 27.12
CA GLU A 322 -17.89 -13.57 28.02
C GLU A 322 -16.39 -13.50 27.72
N ARG A 323 -16.02 -13.45 26.43
CA ARG A 323 -14.61 -13.36 26.05
C ARG A 323 -13.98 -12.02 26.46
N ILE A 324 -14.70 -10.91 26.38
CA ILE A 324 -14.25 -9.60 26.91
C ILE A 324 -14.01 -9.71 28.42
N LEU A 325 -14.96 -10.30 29.16
CA LEU A 325 -14.85 -10.48 30.62
C LEU A 325 -13.70 -11.43 31.00
N GLU A 326 -13.45 -12.49 30.25
CA GLU A 326 -12.30 -13.36 30.46
C GLU A 326 -10.97 -12.62 30.27
N VAL A 327 -10.81 -11.86 29.19
CA VAL A 327 -9.59 -11.10 28.88
C VAL A 327 -9.31 -10.02 29.93
N THR A 328 -10.36 -9.38 30.47
CA THR A 328 -10.26 -8.31 31.46
C THR A 328 -10.32 -8.80 32.91
N GLY A 329 -10.54 -10.09 33.13
CA GLY A 329 -10.84 -10.63 34.46
C GLY A 329 -12.08 -10.01 35.10
N GLY A 330 -12.98 -9.42 34.30
CA GLY A 330 -14.17 -8.69 34.75
C GLY A 330 -13.89 -7.31 35.35
N VAL A 331 -12.67 -6.80 35.27
CA VAL A 331 -12.28 -5.48 35.82
C VAL A 331 -12.30 -4.43 34.72
N ILE A 332 -13.48 -3.95 34.37
CA ILE A 332 -13.69 -2.90 33.37
C ILE A 332 -14.10 -1.61 34.07
N ASP A 333 -13.27 -0.58 33.99
CA ASP A 333 -13.56 0.73 34.55
C ASP A 333 -14.50 1.54 33.68
N GLN A 334 -14.27 1.48 32.38
CA GLN A 334 -14.99 2.30 31.41
C GLN A 334 -15.14 1.63 30.06
N VAL A 335 -16.24 1.92 29.40
CA VAL A 335 -16.55 1.53 28.02
C VAL A 335 -16.74 2.80 27.21
N LEU A 336 -16.07 2.88 26.07
CA LEU A 336 -16.18 3.95 25.10
C LEU A 336 -16.86 3.40 23.84
N VAL A 337 -17.78 4.16 23.26
CA VAL A 337 -18.46 3.77 22.04
C VAL A 337 -18.20 4.81 20.96
N THR A 338 -17.72 4.37 19.80
CA THR A 338 -17.46 5.26 18.67
C THR A 338 -18.76 5.80 18.09
N HIS A 339 -19.74 4.93 17.92
CA HIS A 339 -21.09 5.26 17.46
C HIS A 339 -22.06 4.11 17.79
N THR A 340 -23.33 4.33 17.61
CA THR A 340 -24.36 3.41 18.11
C THR A 340 -24.97 2.49 17.05
N HIS A 341 -24.22 2.06 16.02
CA HIS A 341 -24.67 0.97 15.15
C HIS A 341 -24.74 -0.37 15.89
N GLN A 342 -25.56 -1.29 15.39
CA GLN A 342 -25.92 -2.55 16.04
C GLN A 342 -24.76 -3.52 16.27
N ASP A 343 -23.64 -3.28 15.67
CA ASP A 343 -22.43 -4.09 15.81
C ASP A 343 -21.35 -3.43 16.70
N HIS A 344 -21.60 -2.24 17.25
CA HIS A 344 -20.66 -1.52 18.12
C HIS A 344 -21.12 -1.41 19.56
N SER A 345 -22.36 -1.00 19.82
CA SER A 345 -22.83 -0.59 21.15
C SER A 345 -23.68 -1.59 21.94
N PRO A 346 -24.41 -2.56 21.34
CA PRO A 346 -25.40 -3.32 22.09
C PRO A 346 -24.86 -4.14 23.28
N ALA A 347 -23.59 -4.56 23.23
CA ALA A 347 -22.98 -5.27 24.35
C ALA A 347 -22.74 -4.39 25.59
N VAL A 348 -22.83 -3.07 25.48
CA VAL A 348 -22.65 -2.11 26.59
C VAL A 348 -23.57 -2.43 27.74
N VAL A 349 -24.84 -2.73 27.48
CA VAL A 349 -25.85 -3.02 28.52
C VAL A 349 -25.38 -4.17 29.42
N ALA A 350 -25.02 -5.28 28.83
CA ALA A 350 -24.58 -6.46 29.59
C ALA A 350 -23.25 -6.24 30.32
N LEU A 351 -22.29 -5.53 29.72
CA LEU A 351 -21.03 -5.21 30.40
C LEU A 351 -21.26 -4.28 31.60
N LYS A 352 -22.08 -3.24 31.44
CA LYS A 352 -22.39 -2.32 32.52
C LYS A 352 -23.12 -3.01 33.69
N GLU A 353 -24.07 -3.90 33.41
CA GLU A 353 -24.76 -4.70 34.43
C GLU A 353 -23.81 -5.60 35.23
N ARG A 354 -22.80 -6.18 34.56
CA ARG A 354 -21.86 -7.16 35.13
C ARG A 354 -20.68 -6.54 35.85
N THR A 355 -20.23 -5.37 35.43
CA THR A 355 -19.00 -4.75 35.94
C THR A 355 -19.22 -3.42 36.67
N GLY A 356 -20.34 -2.75 36.41
CA GLY A 356 -20.58 -1.40 36.90
C GLY A 356 -19.74 -0.32 36.21
N CYS A 357 -19.17 -0.61 35.04
CA CYS A 357 -18.32 0.32 34.29
C CYS A 357 -19.03 1.61 33.92
N ARG A 358 -18.27 2.69 33.81
CA ARG A 358 -18.75 3.98 33.30
C ARG A 358 -18.78 3.94 31.76
N VAL A 359 -19.79 4.52 31.15
CA VAL A 359 -20.01 4.46 29.70
C VAL A 359 -19.91 5.85 29.10
N PHE A 360 -19.07 5.97 28.08
CA PHE A 360 -18.82 7.18 27.29
C PHE A 360 -19.27 6.99 25.85
N GLY A 361 -19.93 7.97 25.30
CA GLY A 361 -20.37 7.98 23.90
C GLY A 361 -21.57 8.90 23.71
N TRP A 362 -21.94 9.11 22.46
CA TRP A 362 -23.12 9.93 22.16
C TRP A 362 -24.35 9.06 21.91
N PRO A 363 -25.56 9.53 22.30
CA PRO A 363 -26.80 8.77 22.13
C PRO A 363 -27.09 8.52 20.62
N ALA A 364 -27.87 7.48 20.36
CA ALA A 364 -28.36 7.19 19.02
C ALA A 364 -29.29 8.29 18.53
N PRO A 365 -29.10 8.84 17.33
CA PRO A 365 -30.03 9.78 16.74
C PRO A 365 -31.38 9.10 16.45
N GLU A 366 -32.48 9.86 16.55
CA GLU A 366 -33.82 9.35 16.33
C GLU A 366 -33.99 8.84 14.88
N GLY A 367 -34.59 7.66 14.72
CA GLY A 367 -34.96 7.12 13.41
C GLY A 367 -33.83 6.65 12.52
N ALA A 368 -32.58 6.65 12.97
CA ALA A 368 -31.42 6.32 12.16
C ALA A 368 -31.12 4.80 12.04
N GLY A 369 -31.95 3.92 12.60
CA GLY A 369 -31.71 2.47 12.61
C GLY A 369 -30.56 2.04 13.51
N GLN A 370 -30.12 2.91 14.42
CA GLN A 370 -29.06 2.69 15.40
C GLN A 370 -29.63 2.10 16.70
N ASP A 371 -28.73 1.71 17.62
CA ASP A 371 -29.10 1.12 18.92
C ASP A 371 -29.76 2.15 19.85
N GLN A 372 -31.09 2.15 19.89
CA GLN A 372 -31.89 3.01 20.74
C GLN A 372 -31.82 2.60 22.22
N THR A 373 -31.20 1.47 22.57
CA THR A 373 -31.02 1.00 23.95
C THR A 373 -29.77 1.56 24.63
N PHE A 374 -28.82 2.07 23.84
CA PHE A 374 -27.58 2.66 24.34
C PHE A 374 -27.86 3.84 25.28
N ARG A 375 -27.16 3.85 26.40
CA ARG A 375 -27.18 4.95 27.39
C ARG A 375 -25.79 5.21 27.89
N ALA A 376 -25.26 6.39 27.58
CA ALA A 376 -24.02 6.89 28.13
C ALA A 376 -24.21 7.45 29.54
N ASP A 377 -23.17 7.39 30.35
CA ASP A 377 -23.06 8.17 31.60
C ASP A 377 -22.44 9.54 31.28
N ASP A 378 -21.62 9.64 30.25
CA ASP A 378 -20.95 10.84 29.78
C ASP A 378 -20.99 10.95 28.28
N GLU A 379 -21.20 12.14 27.78
CA GLU A 379 -21.15 12.50 26.35
C GLU A 379 -19.91 13.38 26.12
N PRO A 380 -18.74 12.78 25.79
CA PRO A 380 -17.49 13.52 25.69
C PRO A 380 -17.48 14.46 24.46
N GLU A 381 -16.94 15.66 24.65
CA GLU A 381 -16.80 16.66 23.57
C GLU A 381 -15.54 16.45 22.75
N HIS A 382 -15.50 17.04 21.54
CA HIS A 382 -14.28 17.07 20.72
C HIS A 382 -13.13 17.74 21.48
N GLY A 383 -11.99 17.07 21.57
CA GLY A 383 -10.80 17.52 22.29
C GLY A 383 -10.71 17.07 23.74
N ASP A 384 -11.75 16.47 24.30
CA ASP A 384 -11.69 15.90 25.66
C ASP A 384 -10.63 14.83 25.79
N LEU A 385 -10.07 14.69 26.99
CA LEU A 385 -9.03 13.74 27.33
C LEU A 385 -9.55 12.71 28.30
N ILE A 386 -9.49 11.44 27.92
CA ILE A 386 -9.89 10.29 28.75
C ILE A 386 -8.63 9.55 29.17
N VAL A 387 -8.43 9.40 30.48
CA VAL A 387 -7.26 8.70 31.03
C VAL A 387 -7.53 7.19 31.06
N THR A 388 -6.57 6.42 30.55
CA THR A 388 -6.56 4.95 30.57
C THR A 388 -5.20 4.44 31.07
N GLU A 389 -5.09 3.15 31.40
CA GLU A 389 -3.78 2.56 31.72
C GLU A 389 -2.84 2.42 30.50
N ALA A 390 -3.36 2.47 29.28
CA ALA A 390 -2.56 2.46 28.05
C ALA A 390 -2.06 3.85 27.64
N GLY A 391 -2.56 4.92 28.28
CA GLY A 391 -2.24 6.31 27.99
C GLY A 391 -3.49 7.19 27.93
N ILE A 392 -3.35 8.37 27.36
CA ILE A 392 -4.43 9.36 27.23
C ILE A 392 -5.09 9.23 25.87
N LEU A 393 -6.41 9.06 25.87
CA LEU A 393 -7.23 9.11 24.67
C LEU A 393 -7.76 10.54 24.46
N LYS A 394 -7.44 11.14 23.30
CA LYS A 394 -8.07 12.37 22.84
C LYS A 394 -9.33 12.01 22.05
N VAL A 395 -10.46 12.62 22.41
CA VAL A 395 -11.73 12.44 21.72
C VAL A 395 -11.80 13.33 20.49
N LEU A 396 -12.18 12.77 19.36
CA LEU A 396 -12.35 13.49 18.10
C LEU A 396 -13.77 13.22 17.59
N HIS A 397 -14.61 14.24 17.54
CA HIS A 397 -15.93 14.13 16.90
C HIS A 397 -15.74 14.10 15.39
N THR A 398 -16.14 13.02 14.75
CA THR A 398 -15.92 12.74 13.32
C THR A 398 -17.23 12.35 12.64
N PRO A 399 -18.20 13.29 12.52
CA PRO A 399 -19.47 13.01 11.88
C PRO A 399 -19.28 12.67 10.39
N GLY A 400 -20.25 11.95 9.84
CA GLY A 400 -20.27 11.63 8.43
C GLY A 400 -20.81 10.24 8.14
N HIS A 401 -20.22 9.17 8.68
CA HIS A 401 -20.82 7.83 8.64
C HIS A 401 -22.07 7.77 9.53
N ALA A 402 -21.94 8.30 10.73
CA ALA A 402 -23.02 8.55 11.69
C ALA A 402 -22.82 9.94 12.29
N SER A 403 -23.91 10.63 12.65
CA SER A 403 -23.85 11.99 13.20
C SER A 403 -23.23 12.02 14.60
N ASN A 404 -23.34 10.90 15.33
CA ASN A 404 -22.83 10.71 16.70
C ASN A 404 -21.45 10.02 16.74
N HIS A 405 -20.71 10.00 15.60
CA HIS A 405 -19.47 9.26 15.51
C HIS A 405 -18.31 9.96 16.22
N LEU A 406 -17.56 9.20 17.01
CA LEU A 406 -16.33 9.59 17.70
C LEU A 406 -15.17 8.70 17.27
N CYS A 407 -14.01 9.30 17.02
CA CYS A 407 -12.73 8.60 17.01
C CYS A 407 -12.00 8.86 18.34
N PHE A 408 -11.13 7.93 18.72
CA PHE A 408 -10.30 8.07 19.93
C PHE A 408 -8.83 7.94 19.54
N LEU A 409 -8.02 8.98 19.79
CA LEU A 409 -6.59 8.98 19.53
C LEU A 409 -5.79 8.70 20.81
N LEU A 410 -5.14 7.54 20.90
CA LEU A 410 -4.17 7.24 21.94
C LEU A 410 -2.88 8.04 21.66
N THR A 411 -2.72 9.14 22.36
CA THR A 411 -1.78 10.22 22.01
C THR A 411 -0.32 9.78 22.06
N GLU A 412 0.09 9.03 23.09
CA GLU A 412 1.47 8.58 23.29
C GLU A 412 1.91 7.56 22.24
N GLN A 413 0.98 6.73 21.76
CA GLN A 413 1.26 5.70 20.77
C GLN A 413 0.89 6.12 19.35
N LYS A 414 0.26 7.30 19.20
CA LYS A 414 -0.24 7.82 17.93
C LYS A 414 -1.14 6.83 17.21
N LEU A 415 -1.99 6.12 17.96
CA LEU A 415 -2.90 5.08 17.48
C LEU A 415 -4.33 5.61 17.49
N LEU A 416 -4.94 5.72 16.31
CA LEU A 416 -6.30 6.19 16.13
C LEU A 416 -7.28 5.03 16.09
N PHE A 417 -8.18 4.92 17.04
CA PHE A 417 -9.35 4.05 16.98
C PHE A 417 -10.42 4.77 16.15
N SER A 418 -10.58 4.36 14.91
CA SER A 418 -11.36 5.10 13.92
C SER A 418 -12.82 4.69 13.82
N GLY A 419 -13.25 3.68 14.58
CA GLY A 419 -14.60 3.12 14.40
C GLY A 419 -14.85 2.80 12.94
N ASP A 420 -16.02 3.23 12.44
CA ASP A 420 -16.40 3.11 11.03
C ASP A 420 -16.16 4.39 10.23
N HIS A 421 -15.41 5.35 10.77
CA HIS A 421 -15.01 6.53 9.98
C HIS A 421 -13.97 6.17 8.92
N ILE A 422 -13.00 5.31 9.28
CA ILE A 422 -12.01 4.76 8.36
C ILE A 422 -11.97 3.25 8.56
N MET A 423 -12.30 2.48 7.51
CA MET A 423 -12.33 1.02 7.50
C MET A 423 -11.24 0.46 6.60
N GLN A 424 -10.77 -0.74 6.91
CA GLN A 424 -9.81 -1.43 6.06
C GLN A 424 -10.50 -2.19 4.92
N GLY A 425 -9.94 -2.09 3.70
CA GLY A 425 -10.33 -2.91 2.55
C GLY A 425 -11.60 -2.47 1.83
N SER A 426 -12.34 -1.49 2.37
CA SER A 426 -13.50 -0.88 1.70
C SER A 426 -13.69 0.57 2.12
N THR A 427 -14.45 1.33 1.33
CA THR A 427 -14.90 2.65 1.73
C THR A 427 -16.17 2.52 2.56
N VAL A 428 -16.24 3.29 3.65
CA VAL A 428 -17.42 3.28 4.54
C VAL A 428 -18.69 3.74 3.81
N VAL A 429 -19.83 3.22 4.21
CA VAL A 429 -21.14 3.64 3.68
C VAL A 429 -21.57 4.94 4.38
N ILE A 430 -21.87 5.96 3.58
CA ILE A 430 -22.50 7.19 4.06
C ILE A 430 -23.97 7.13 3.68
N ASN A 431 -24.83 6.95 4.66
CA ASN A 431 -26.25 6.64 4.45
C ASN A 431 -27.18 7.72 5.04
N PRO A 432 -27.66 8.68 4.22
CA PRO A 432 -28.65 9.65 4.69
C PRO A 432 -29.95 8.96 5.20
N PRO A 433 -30.67 9.58 6.20
CA PRO A 433 -30.50 10.96 6.65
C PRO A 433 -29.44 11.18 7.72
N ASP A 434 -28.95 10.16 8.42
CA ASP A 434 -27.96 10.31 9.47
C ASP A 434 -26.55 10.53 8.91
N GLY A 435 -26.16 9.76 7.87
CA GLY A 435 -24.88 9.94 7.19
C GLY A 435 -24.83 11.20 6.34
N ASP A 436 -23.73 11.97 6.46
CA ASP A 436 -23.48 13.22 5.77
C ASP A 436 -22.11 13.20 5.04
N MET A 437 -22.12 13.32 3.71
CA MET A 437 -20.90 13.26 2.90
C MET A 437 -20.02 14.50 3.07
N LYS A 438 -20.61 15.67 3.31
CA LYS A 438 -19.87 16.90 3.53
C LYS A 438 -19.12 16.82 4.85
N ALA A 439 -19.85 16.51 5.93
CA ALA A 439 -19.26 16.33 7.26
C ALA A 439 -18.19 15.22 7.26
N TYR A 440 -18.41 14.13 6.52
CA TYR A 440 -17.43 13.04 6.39
C TYR A 440 -16.08 13.52 5.80
N ILE A 441 -16.14 14.27 4.71
CA ILE A 441 -14.93 14.80 4.06
C ILE A 441 -14.25 15.83 4.95
N GLU A 442 -15.01 16.71 5.61
CA GLU A 442 -14.48 17.70 6.56
C GLU A 442 -13.77 17.02 7.74
N SER A 443 -14.38 15.98 8.32
CA SER A 443 -13.76 15.18 9.39
C SER A 443 -12.48 14.48 8.95
N LEU A 444 -12.39 13.99 7.70
CA LEU A 444 -11.15 13.42 7.17
C LEU A 444 -10.03 14.46 7.09
N TYR A 445 -10.32 15.70 6.66
CA TYR A 445 -9.34 16.79 6.66
C TYR A 445 -8.89 17.17 8.07
N GLU A 446 -9.79 17.16 9.05
CA GLU A 446 -9.42 17.39 10.45
C GLU A 446 -8.46 16.31 10.98
N LEU A 447 -8.70 15.04 10.64
CA LEU A 447 -7.83 13.94 11.02
C LEU A 447 -6.40 14.04 10.43
N LEU A 448 -6.22 14.67 9.27
CA LEU A 448 -4.87 14.93 8.71
C LEU A 448 -4.05 15.90 9.58
N ALA A 449 -4.69 16.75 10.38
CA ALA A 449 -4.01 17.66 11.31
C ALA A 449 -3.53 16.95 12.60
N GLU A 450 -4.01 15.74 12.87
CA GLU A 450 -3.65 14.96 14.05
C GLU A 450 -2.38 14.14 13.84
N SER A 451 -1.59 13.96 14.90
CA SER A 451 -0.37 13.15 14.84
C SER A 451 -0.70 11.66 14.95
N VAL A 452 -1.16 11.05 13.87
CA VAL A 452 -1.49 9.62 13.78
C VAL A 452 -0.32 8.86 13.14
N ARG A 453 -0.03 7.66 13.63
CA ARG A 453 0.95 6.74 13.04
C ARG A 453 0.32 5.45 12.54
N TYR A 454 -0.70 4.97 13.25
CA TYR A 454 -1.48 3.79 12.87
C TYR A 454 -2.97 4.05 13.09
N ILE A 455 -3.79 3.48 12.23
CA ILE A 455 -5.24 3.45 12.37
C ILE A 455 -5.67 2.06 12.82
N ALA A 456 -6.47 2.01 13.88
CA ALA A 456 -7.12 0.82 14.43
C ALA A 456 -8.61 0.85 14.07
N PRO A 457 -9.04 0.26 12.93
CA PRO A 457 -10.41 0.34 12.45
C PRO A 457 -11.32 -0.63 13.21
N ALA A 458 -12.62 -0.36 13.21
CA ALA A 458 -13.59 -1.30 13.77
C ALA A 458 -13.68 -2.61 12.96
N HIS A 459 -13.21 -2.63 11.72
CA HIS A 459 -13.20 -3.83 10.87
C HIS A 459 -11.87 -3.98 10.14
N GLY A 460 -11.24 -5.16 10.27
CA GLY A 460 -9.99 -5.48 9.61
C GLY A 460 -8.74 -5.33 10.50
N PHE A 461 -7.59 -5.28 9.85
CA PHE A 461 -6.27 -5.15 10.49
C PHE A 461 -5.92 -3.69 10.75
N LEU A 462 -4.87 -3.45 11.55
CA LEU A 462 -4.26 -2.13 11.65
C LEU A 462 -3.77 -1.64 10.27
N MET A 463 -3.88 -0.35 10.04
CA MET A 463 -3.38 0.31 8.83
C MET A 463 -2.24 1.26 9.22
N GLY A 464 -1.12 1.16 8.51
CA GLY A 464 -0.05 2.14 8.51
C GLY A 464 -0.34 3.28 7.51
N HIS A 465 0.59 4.24 7.42
CA HIS A 465 0.52 5.34 6.47
C HIS A 465 -0.82 6.10 6.48
N PRO A 466 -1.27 6.62 7.65
CA PRO A 466 -2.61 7.23 7.81
C PRO A 466 -2.88 8.35 6.81
N GLU A 467 -1.90 9.20 6.52
CA GLU A 467 -2.01 10.28 5.54
C GLU A 467 -2.41 9.75 4.17
N ALA A 468 -1.70 8.73 3.67
CA ALA A 468 -2.02 8.12 2.38
C ALA A 468 -3.40 7.46 2.35
N VAL A 469 -3.80 6.82 3.46
CA VAL A 469 -5.15 6.22 3.61
C VAL A 469 -6.22 7.31 3.55
N ILE A 470 -6.05 8.41 4.28
CA ILE A 470 -7.00 9.52 4.34
C ILE A 470 -7.07 10.24 2.98
N ASP A 471 -5.93 10.55 2.37
CA ASP A 471 -5.87 11.17 1.04
C ASP A 471 -6.55 10.32 -0.04
N PHE A 472 -6.34 9.00 0.01
CA PHE A 472 -7.05 8.08 -0.87
C PHE A 472 -8.58 8.18 -0.69
N LEU A 473 -9.07 8.19 0.57
CA LEU A 473 -10.50 8.30 0.85
C LEU A 473 -11.08 9.62 0.35
N ILE A 474 -10.42 10.75 0.62
CA ILE A 474 -10.83 12.07 0.16
C ILE A 474 -10.88 12.11 -1.37
N THR A 475 -9.80 11.69 -2.04
CA THR A 475 -9.70 11.65 -3.51
C THR A 475 -10.79 10.76 -4.11
N HIS A 476 -11.02 9.58 -3.54
CA HIS A 476 -12.06 8.66 -3.98
C HIS A 476 -13.45 9.32 -3.87
N ARG A 477 -13.79 9.98 -2.74
CA ARG A 477 -15.07 10.66 -2.55
C ARG A 477 -15.27 11.82 -3.51
N LEU A 478 -14.26 12.68 -3.68
CA LEU A 478 -14.33 13.82 -4.60
C LEU A 478 -14.42 13.37 -6.06
N SER A 479 -13.69 12.32 -6.44
CA SER A 479 -13.81 11.72 -7.78
C SER A 479 -15.21 11.17 -8.04
N ARG A 480 -15.83 10.52 -7.06
CA ARG A 480 -17.20 10.02 -7.16
C ARG A 480 -18.22 11.16 -7.22
N GLU A 481 -18.03 12.20 -6.41
CA GLU A 481 -18.85 13.42 -6.47
C GLU A 481 -18.81 14.05 -7.87
N HIS A 482 -17.61 14.16 -8.46
CA HIS A 482 -17.47 14.67 -9.83
C HIS A 482 -18.28 13.85 -10.83
N LYS A 483 -18.28 12.51 -10.75
CA LYS A 483 -19.11 11.65 -11.59
C LYS A 483 -20.61 11.91 -11.38
N VAL A 484 -21.06 12.09 -10.12
CA VAL A 484 -22.44 12.40 -9.77
C VAL A 484 -22.85 13.77 -10.32
N ALA A 485 -22.01 14.80 -10.16
CA ALA A 485 -22.26 16.13 -10.69
C ALA A 485 -22.37 16.13 -12.22
N ARG A 486 -21.45 15.46 -12.92
CA ARG A 486 -21.52 15.31 -14.39
C ARG A 486 -22.75 14.54 -14.86
N ALA A 487 -23.18 13.50 -14.13
CA ALA A 487 -24.41 12.79 -14.45
C ALA A 487 -25.62 13.70 -14.28
N LEU A 488 -25.64 14.54 -13.24
CA LEU A 488 -26.69 15.52 -13.00
C LEU A 488 -26.72 16.57 -14.13
N GLU A 489 -25.59 17.18 -14.48
CA GLU A 489 -25.49 18.16 -15.59
C GLU A 489 -25.99 17.59 -16.92
N ALA A 490 -25.73 16.31 -17.18
CA ALA A 490 -26.08 15.67 -18.44
C ALA A 490 -27.55 15.22 -18.52
N LEU A 491 -28.20 14.92 -17.38
CA LEU A 491 -29.48 14.23 -17.33
C LEU A 491 -30.59 15.02 -16.59
N ALA A 492 -30.26 16.13 -15.92
CA ALA A 492 -31.23 16.89 -15.14
C ALA A 492 -32.37 17.49 -16.02
N PRO A 493 -33.61 17.46 -15.53
CA PRO A 493 -34.05 16.87 -14.26
C PRO A 493 -34.13 15.34 -14.32
N ALA A 494 -33.60 14.66 -13.28
CA ALA A 494 -33.53 13.20 -13.25
C ALA A 494 -33.74 12.64 -11.84
N ASP A 495 -34.27 11.42 -11.75
CA ASP A 495 -34.42 10.70 -10.49
C ASP A 495 -33.09 10.08 -10.00
N LEU A 496 -33.04 9.75 -8.72
CA LEU A 496 -31.86 9.14 -8.08
C LEU A 496 -31.40 7.87 -8.78
N LYS A 497 -32.32 7.02 -9.23
CA LYS A 497 -31.99 5.75 -9.90
C LYS A 497 -31.28 5.98 -11.23
N THR A 498 -31.77 6.91 -12.02
CA THR A 498 -31.20 7.30 -13.31
C THR A 498 -29.81 7.90 -13.14
N LEU A 499 -29.65 8.80 -12.15
CA LEU A 499 -28.36 9.41 -11.83
C LEU A 499 -27.36 8.37 -11.31
N THR A 500 -27.80 7.45 -10.43
CA THR A 500 -26.96 6.36 -9.94
C THR A 500 -26.45 5.48 -11.07
N ALA A 501 -27.33 5.06 -11.99
CA ALA A 501 -26.94 4.20 -13.10
C ALA A 501 -25.88 4.86 -14.00
N LYS A 502 -25.92 6.20 -14.14
CA LYS A 502 -24.95 6.96 -14.93
C LYS A 502 -23.64 7.21 -14.17
N ALA A 503 -23.71 7.61 -12.90
CA ALA A 503 -22.53 7.96 -12.11
C ALA A 503 -21.73 6.74 -11.62
N TYR A 504 -22.34 5.56 -11.64
CA TYR A 504 -21.77 4.27 -11.20
C TYR A 504 -21.76 3.24 -12.33
N ASP A 505 -21.51 3.68 -13.57
CA ASP A 505 -21.42 2.83 -14.76
C ASP A 505 -20.21 1.87 -14.74
N ASP A 506 -19.25 2.15 -13.87
CA ASP A 506 -18.06 1.33 -13.57
C ASP A 506 -18.30 0.26 -12.48
N VAL A 507 -19.55 0.13 -11.98
CA VAL A 507 -19.90 -0.76 -10.86
C VAL A 507 -20.99 -1.74 -11.32
N PRO A 508 -20.90 -3.05 -10.94
CA PRO A 508 -21.92 -4.03 -11.31
C PRO A 508 -23.34 -3.61 -10.88
N ALA A 509 -24.32 -3.77 -11.75
CA ALA A 509 -25.71 -3.37 -11.50
C ALA A 509 -26.33 -4.01 -10.25
N ALA A 510 -25.85 -5.19 -9.84
CA ALA A 510 -26.31 -5.88 -8.64
C ALA A 510 -26.09 -5.08 -7.33
N ILE A 511 -25.09 -4.17 -7.31
CA ILE A 511 -24.79 -3.33 -6.15
C ILE A 511 -25.26 -1.87 -6.31
N HIS A 512 -26.00 -1.54 -7.38
CA HIS A 512 -26.55 -0.19 -7.57
C HIS A 512 -27.50 0.24 -6.44
N GLY A 513 -28.16 -0.70 -5.73
CA GLY A 513 -28.93 -0.37 -4.54
C GLY A 513 -28.11 0.22 -3.41
N LEU A 514 -26.88 -0.26 -3.21
CA LEU A 514 -25.93 0.30 -2.26
C LEU A 514 -25.32 1.61 -2.79
N ALA A 515 -24.96 1.63 -4.07
CA ALA A 515 -24.44 2.81 -4.75
C ALA A 515 -25.42 4.00 -4.71
N ALA A 516 -26.73 3.74 -4.77
CA ALA A 516 -27.76 4.79 -4.69
C ALA A 516 -27.71 5.55 -3.36
N ARG A 517 -27.36 4.91 -2.24
CA ARG A 517 -27.20 5.58 -0.94
C ARG A 517 -26.03 6.57 -1.00
N SER A 518 -24.90 6.13 -1.54
CA SER A 518 -23.73 7.01 -1.72
C SER A 518 -24.02 8.14 -2.73
N ALA A 519 -24.73 7.85 -3.83
CA ALA A 519 -25.14 8.87 -4.79
C ALA A 519 -26.04 9.93 -4.15
N LEU A 520 -27.00 9.51 -3.30
CA LEU A 520 -27.86 10.42 -2.54
C LEU A 520 -27.03 11.30 -1.59
N ALA A 521 -26.07 10.74 -0.88
CA ALA A 521 -25.19 11.51 0.01
C ALA A 521 -24.40 12.58 -0.75
N HIS A 522 -23.88 12.27 -1.94
CA HIS A 522 -23.23 13.27 -2.80
C HIS A 522 -24.20 14.32 -3.34
N LEU A 523 -25.41 13.94 -3.73
CA LEU A 523 -26.43 14.89 -4.21
C LEU A 523 -26.85 15.86 -3.09
N LEU A 524 -27.02 15.38 -1.87
CA LEU A 524 -27.30 16.23 -0.70
C LEU A 524 -26.14 17.18 -0.38
N LYS A 525 -24.89 16.72 -0.52
CA LYS A 525 -23.72 17.60 -0.41
C LYS A 525 -23.73 18.68 -1.50
N LEU A 526 -23.98 18.32 -2.76
CA LEU A 526 -24.10 19.30 -3.85
C LEU A 526 -25.24 20.29 -3.60
N GLU A 527 -26.36 19.86 -3.02
CA GLU A 527 -27.48 20.74 -2.64
C GLU A 527 -27.07 21.72 -1.54
N ALA A 528 -26.39 21.24 -0.49
CA ALA A 528 -25.86 22.08 0.59
C ALA A 528 -24.82 23.10 0.07
N GLU A 529 -24.15 22.82 -1.03
CA GLU A 529 -23.20 23.70 -1.71
C GLU A 529 -23.82 24.57 -2.80
N HIS A 530 -25.15 24.55 -2.93
CA HIS A 530 -25.90 25.30 -3.94
C HIS A 530 -25.56 24.93 -5.39
N ARG A 531 -25.10 23.72 -5.63
CA ARG A 531 -24.75 23.15 -6.95
C ARG A 531 -25.84 22.24 -7.51
N ALA A 532 -26.76 21.82 -6.66
CA ALA A 532 -27.94 21.03 -7.02
C ALA A 532 -29.14 21.52 -6.22
N PHE A 533 -30.34 21.17 -6.65
CA PHE A 533 -31.54 21.26 -5.84
C PHE A 533 -32.52 20.16 -6.19
N ARG A 534 -33.40 19.83 -5.25
CA ARG A 534 -34.41 18.81 -5.44
C ARG A 534 -35.79 19.45 -5.54
N GLU A 535 -36.53 19.09 -6.60
CA GLU A 535 -37.94 19.44 -6.74
C GLU A 535 -38.73 18.14 -6.89
N HIS A 536 -39.62 17.86 -5.92
CA HIS A 536 -40.31 16.57 -5.77
C HIS A 536 -39.30 15.41 -5.66
N ASP A 537 -39.32 14.49 -6.62
CA ASP A 537 -38.40 13.34 -6.67
C ASP A 537 -37.29 13.49 -7.72
N LEU A 538 -37.16 14.68 -8.31
CA LEU A 538 -36.18 14.97 -9.36
C LEU A 538 -35.09 15.92 -8.87
N TRP A 539 -33.87 15.63 -9.27
CA TRP A 539 -32.70 16.46 -9.02
C TRP A 539 -32.39 17.35 -10.22
N HIS A 540 -32.05 18.58 -9.95
CA HIS A 540 -31.73 19.63 -10.90
C HIS A 540 -30.30 20.14 -10.66
N ALA A 541 -29.56 20.42 -11.75
CA ALA A 541 -28.29 21.14 -11.67
C ALA A 541 -28.53 22.64 -11.51
N VAL A 542 -27.71 23.30 -10.70
CA VAL A 542 -27.62 24.76 -10.68
C VAL A 542 -26.52 25.16 -11.66
N HIS A 543 -26.89 25.96 -12.67
CA HIS A 543 -25.92 26.53 -13.60
C HIS A 543 -25.54 27.92 -13.11
N ASP A 544 -24.24 28.18 -12.94
CA ASP A 544 -23.76 29.52 -12.73
C ASP A 544 -24.14 30.38 -13.95
N SER A 545 -24.91 31.44 -13.71
CA SER A 545 -25.43 32.36 -14.73
C SER A 545 -24.35 33.36 -15.17
#